data_2e27ad0b53de422309e9cd74b52c80c4
#
_entry.id   2e27ad0b53de422309e9cd74b52c80c4
#
_cell.length_a   1.000
_cell.length_b   1.000
_cell.length_c   1.000
_cell.angle_alpha   90.00
_cell.angle_beta   90.00
_cell.angle_gamma   90.00
#
_symmetry.space_group_name_H-M   'P 1'
#
loop_
_entity.id
_entity.type
_entity.pdbx_description
1 polymer ?
#
loop_
_entity_poly.entity_id
_entity_poly.type
_entity_poly.pdbx_seq_one_letter_code
_entity_poly.pdbx_strand_id
1 'polypeptide(L)'
;SELFGYEKGAFTGATGTRYGRFELAHGGSMFLDEIGDMSFNLQVKLLRVLQEKTFERVGGSKSINVDVRIIAATNRILDDLVKDGKFREDLYYRLNVVPIHLPPLRERRQDIPLLLDYFLERSNKINNAEIDGCSEMAMSVLMNYGYPGNVRELQNLIERVVVLKKKGIIDLEDLPDKIYLAEQQEQSHFEIEKGYDTLVSNFEKDLILQALQETNGVKSKAAQVLSLNRTTLIE
;
A
#
# COMPACT_ATOMS: atom_id res chain seq x y z
N SER A 1 -23.39 16.05 -8.34
CA SER A 1 -23.46 17.52 -8.56
C SER A 1 -22.07 18.15 -8.75
N GLU A 2 -21.02 17.66 -8.05
CA GLU A 2 -19.68 18.28 -8.16
C GLU A 2 -19.03 18.12 -9.54
N LEU A 3 -19.09 16.94 -10.13
CA LEU A 3 -18.47 16.66 -11.44
C LEU A 3 -19.17 17.42 -12.58
N PHE A 4 -20.50 17.40 -12.61
CA PHE A 4 -21.31 17.93 -13.72
C PHE A 4 -21.94 19.29 -13.43
N GLY A 5 -21.80 19.83 -12.20
CA GLY A 5 -22.50 21.04 -11.80
C GLY A 5 -24.02 20.86 -11.67
N TYR A 6 -24.72 21.95 -11.40
CA TYR A 6 -26.18 21.94 -11.26
C TYR A 6 -26.79 23.30 -11.62
N GLU A 7 -28.02 23.28 -12.09
CA GLU A 7 -28.82 24.49 -12.30
C GLU A 7 -29.59 24.90 -11.02
N LYS A 8 -29.94 26.17 -10.95
CA LYS A 8 -30.80 26.68 -9.86
C LYS A 8 -32.10 25.87 -9.78
N GLY A 9 -32.42 25.38 -8.59
CA GLY A 9 -33.63 24.57 -8.38
C GLY A 9 -33.48 23.07 -8.64
N ALA A 10 -32.30 22.58 -8.98
CA ALA A 10 -32.05 21.16 -9.27
C ALA A 10 -32.37 20.22 -8.07
N PHE A 11 -32.25 20.70 -6.87
CA PHE A 11 -32.58 20.00 -5.61
C PHE A 11 -32.82 21.01 -4.49
N THR A 12 -33.36 20.55 -3.34
CA THR A 12 -33.56 21.36 -2.15
C THR A 12 -32.22 21.92 -1.65
N GLY A 13 -32.07 23.28 -1.76
CA GLY A 13 -30.82 23.98 -1.44
C GLY A 13 -29.99 24.47 -2.66
N ALA A 14 -30.42 24.16 -3.88
CA ALA A 14 -29.78 24.69 -5.10
C ALA A 14 -30.27 26.15 -5.36
N THR A 15 -29.75 27.10 -4.59
CA THR A 15 -30.12 28.53 -4.68
C THR A 15 -29.57 29.26 -5.90
N GLY A 16 -28.53 28.68 -6.55
CA GLY A 16 -27.88 29.23 -7.76
C GLY A 16 -27.37 28.16 -8.65
N THR A 17 -26.93 28.52 -9.86
CA THR A 17 -26.23 27.61 -10.79
C THR A 17 -24.77 27.45 -10.37
N ARG A 18 -24.25 26.21 -10.39
CA ARG A 18 -22.84 25.89 -10.11
C ARG A 18 -22.21 25.15 -11.26
N TYR A 19 -21.03 25.62 -11.69
CA TYR A 19 -20.22 24.94 -12.69
C TYR A 19 -19.65 23.64 -12.15
N GLY A 20 -19.64 22.61 -13.02
CA GLY A 20 -19.04 21.32 -12.71
C GLY A 20 -17.54 21.28 -12.99
N ARG A 21 -16.87 20.27 -12.42
CA ARG A 21 -15.42 20.04 -12.64
C ARG A 21 -15.10 19.82 -14.12
N PHE A 22 -15.99 19.19 -14.91
CA PHE A 22 -15.81 19.00 -16.35
C PHE A 22 -15.77 20.33 -17.12
N GLU A 23 -16.60 21.30 -16.74
CA GLU A 23 -16.57 22.64 -17.35
C GLU A 23 -15.26 23.37 -17.02
N LEU A 24 -14.82 23.28 -15.77
CA LEU A 24 -13.58 23.91 -15.30
C LEU A 24 -12.33 23.27 -15.91
N ALA A 25 -12.39 22.00 -16.29
CA ALA A 25 -11.29 21.26 -16.91
C ALA A 25 -11.26 21.39 -18.44
N HIS A 26 -12.18 22.16 -19.05
CA HIS A 26 -12.25 22.34 -20.50
C HIS A 26 -10.92 22.84 -21.08
N GLY A 27 -10.42 22.17 -22.12
CA GLY A 27 -9.11 22.44 -22.73
C GLY A 27 -7.91 21.89 -21.94
N GLY A 28 -8.16 21.16 -20.84
CA GLY A 28 -7.13 20.64 -19.94
C GLY A 28 -7.25 19.15 -19.68
N SER A 29 -6.77 18.73 -18.49
CA SER A 29 -6.81 17.34 -18.03
C SER A 29 -7.58 17.22 -16.73
N MET A 30 -8.30 16.11 -16.56
CA MET A 30 -9.05 15.77 -15.35
C MET A 30 -8.60 14.40 -14.86
N PHE A 31 -8.19 14.36 -13.60
CA PHE A 31 -7.88 13.11 -12.90
C PHE A 31 -9.11 12.64 -12.13
N LEU A 32 -9.52 11.40 -12.38
CA LEU A 32 -10.63 10.73 -11.70
C LEU A 32 -10.06 9.58 -10.87
N ASP A 33 -10.08 9.75 -9.55
CA ASP A 33 -9.65 8.71 -8.62
C ASP A 33 -10.83 7.82 -8.23
N GLU A 34 -10.51 6.56 -7.87
CA GLU A 34 -11.47 5.57 -7.37
C GLU A 34 -12.67 5.34 -8.30
N ILE A 35 -12.43 5.30 -9.63
CA ILE A 35 -13.53 5.13 -10.60
C ILE A 35 -14.30 3.82 -10.42
N GLY A 36 -13.67 2.79 -9.83
CA GLY A 36 -14.33 1.51 -9.51
C GLY A 36 -15.44 1.63 -8.45
N ASP A 37 -15.50 2.75 -7.70
CA ASP A 37 -16.53 3.02 -6.70
C ASP A 37 -17.63 3.96 -7.19
N MET A 38 -17.59 4.37 -8.48
CA MET A 38 -18.62 5.21 -9.07
C MET A 38 -19.98 4.51 -9.11
N SER A 39 -21.03 5.25 -8.71
CA SER A 39 -22.41 4.79 -8.90
C SER A 39 -22.75 4.62 -10.37
N PHE A 40 -23.63 3.68 -10.68
CA PHE A 40 -24.02 3.36 -12.06
C PHE A 40 -24.52 4.58 -12.84
N ASN A 41 -25.27 5.49 -12.21
CA ASN A 41 -25.72 6.74 -12.82
C ASN A 41 -24.58 7.68 -13.20
N LEU A 42 -23.50 7.72 -12.41
CA LEU A 42 -22.33 8.51 -12.76
C LEU A 42 -21.53 7.88 -13.88
N GLN A 43 -21.45 6.54 -13.94
CA GLN A 43 -20.83 5.83 -15.06
C GLN A 43 -21.51 6.13 -16.39
N VAL A 44 -22.85 6.18 -16.42
CA VAL A 44 -23.61 6.56 -17.64
C VAL A 44 -23.27 7.98 -18.08
N LYS A 45 -23.21 8.92 -17.17
CA LYS A 45 -22.86 10.32 -17.48
C LYS A 45 -21.42 10.47 -17.94
N LEU A 46 -20.49 9.77 -17.30
CA LEU A 46 -19.08 9.77 -17.67
C LEU A 46 -18.88 9.20 -19.10
N LEU A 47 -19.59 8.11 -19.42
CA LEU A 47 -19.55 7.53 -20.76
C LEU A 47 -19.96 8.53 -21.83
N ARG A 48 -21.05 9.31 -21.62
CA ARG A 48 -21.47 10.36 -22.54
C ARG A 48 -20.38 11.41 -22.75
N VAL A 49 -19.75 11.88 -21.68
CA VAL A 49 -18.63 12.83 -21.79
C VAL A 49 -17.49 12.26 -22.62
N LEU A 50 -17.14 10.99 -22.43
CA LEU A 50 -16.05 10.33 -23.15
C LEU A 50 -16.38 10.08 -24.63
N GLN A 51 -17.65 9.82 -24.97
CA GLN A 51 -18.07 9.51 -26.33
C GLN A 51 -18.48 10.75 -27.13
N GLU A 52 -19.33 11.58 -26.54
CA GLU A 52 -19.99 12.70 -27.23
C GLU A 52 -19.30 14.05 -26.95
N LYS A 53 -18.36 14.09 -26.00
CA LYS A 53 -17.72 15.31 -25.49
C LYS A 53 -18.73 16.35 -24.99
N THR A 54 -19.90 15.89 -24.55
CA THR A 54 -20.97 16.71 -24.02
C THR A 54 -21.55 16.15 -22.74
N PHE A 55 -22.16 17.00 -21.94
CA PHE A 55 -22.95 16.61 -20.78
C PHE A 55 -24.01 17.68 -20.44
N GLU A 56 -24.91 17.34 -19.52
CA GLU A 56 -25.92 18.25 -18.98
C GLU A 56 -25.70 18.42 -17.49
N ARG A 57 -25.89 19.65 -16.98
CA ARG A 57 -25.92 19.90 -15.54
C ARG A 57 -27.07 19.17 -14.87
N VAL A 58 -26.93 18.89 -13.59
CA VAL A 58 -28.04 18.31 -12.81
C VAL A 58 -29.20 19.29 -12.76
N GLY A 59 -30.40 18.84 -13.16
CA GLY A 59 -31.60 19.66 -13.26
C GLY A 59 -31.66 20.58 -14.49
N GLY A 60 -30.69 20.53 -15.38
CA GLY A 60 -30.67 21.24 -16.65
C GLY A 60 -30.87 20.32 -17.85
N SER A 61 -31.29 20.89 -18.98
CA SER A 61 -31.42 20.21 -20.27
C SER A 61 -30.46 20.76 -21.34
N LYS A 62 -29.65 21.75 -20.98
CA LYS A 62 -28.69 22.37 -21.90
C LYS A 62 -27.46 21.49 -22.04
N SER A 63 -27.17 21.05 -23.28
CA SER A 63 -25.93 20.33 -23.60
C SER A 63 -24.75 21.29 -23.57
N ILE A 64 -23.67 20.88 -22.87
CA ILE A 64 -22.42 21.63 -22.69
C ILE A 64 -21.30 20.83 -23.33
N ASN A 65 -20.63 21.45 -24.32
CA ASN A 65 -19.47 20.83 -24.96
C ASN A 65 -18.21 20.99 -24.11
N VAL A 66 -17.44 19.91 -23.95
CA VAL A 66 -16.15 19.93 -23.25
C VAL A 66 -15.12 19.09 -24.01
N ASP A 67 -13.91 19.60 -24.05
CA ASP A 67 -12.74 18.85 -24.51
C ASP A 67 -11.78 18.69 -23.32
N VAL A 68 -11.73 17.48 -22.73
CA VAL A 68 -10.98 17.19 -21.52
C VAL A 68 -10.24 15.87 -21.69
N ARG A 69 -8.95 15.87 -21.39
CA ARG A 69 -8.17 14.64 -21.27
C ARG A 69 -8.49 13.97 -19.93
N ILE A 70 -8.97 12.73 -19.97
CA ILE A 70 -9.27 11.96 -18.76
C ILE A 70 -8.08 11.07 -18.38
N ILE A 71 -7.72 11.12 -17.12
CA ILE A 71 -6.79 10.20 -16.46
C ILE A 71 -7.58 9.55 -15.32
N ALA A 72 -7.75 8.24 -15.38
CA ALA A 72 -8.55 7.51 -14.40
C ALA A 72 -7.66 6.60 -13.55
N ALA A 73 -7.96 6.49 -12.27
CA ALA A 73 -7.30 5.58 -11.35
C ALA A 73 -8.31 4.75 -10.55
N THR A 74 -7.91 3.55 -10.18
CA THR A 74 -8.69 2.67 -9.30
C THR A 74 -7.76 1.67 -8.62
N ASN A 75 -8.12 1.27 -7.42
CA ASN A 75 -7.50 0.17 -6.69
C ASN A 75 -8.25 -1.16 -6.87
N ARG A 76 -9.35 -1.16 -7.65
CA ARG A 76 -10.17 -2.36 -7.92
C ARG A 76 -9.84 -2.95 -9.29
N ILE A 77 -10.04 -4.25 -9.41
CA ILE A 77 -9.96 -4.97 -10.69
C ILE A 77 -11.27 -4.71 -11.44
N LEU A 78 -11.22 -3.83 -12.45
CA LEU A 78 -12.42 -3.43 -13.19
C LEU A 78 -13.08 -4.58 -13.94
N ASP A 79 -12.30 -5.55 -14.45
CA ASP A 79 -12.81 -6.75 -15.12
C ASP A 79 -13.76 -7.56 -14.21
N ASP A 80 -13.44 -7.68 -12.93
CA ASP A 80 -14.29 -8.39 -11.98
C ASP A 80 -15.56 -7.59 -11.67
N LEU A 81 -15.46 -6.26 -11.57
CA LEU A 81 -16.62 -5.40 -11.40
C LEU A 81 -17.56 -5.43 -12.61
N VAL A 82 -17.02 -5.58 -13.81
CA VAL A 82 -17.83 -5.76 -15.06
C VAL A 82 -18.57 -7.11 -15.00
N LYS A 83 -17.90 -8.21 -14.66
CA LYS A 83 -18.53 -9.54 -14.48
C LYS A 83 -19.64 -9.52 -13.43
N ASP A 84 -19.41 -8.81 -12.33
CA ASP A 84 -20.38 -8.63 -11.24
C ASP A 84 -21.55 -7.67 -11.60
N GLY A 85 -21.53 -7.02 -12.77
CA GLY A 85 -22.53 -6.02 -13.16
C GLY A 85 -22.45 -4.68 -12.36
N LYS A 86 -21.35 -4.46 -11.62
CA LYS A 86 -21.11 -3.24 -10.82
C LYS A 86 -20.45 -2.12 -11.63
N PHE A 87 -19.80 -2.47 -12.72
CA PHE A 87 -19.19 -1.53 -13.65
C PHE A 87 -19.65 -1.81 -15.08
N ARG A 88 -19.91 -0.77 -15.86
CA ARG A 88 -20.39 -0.91 -17.24
C ARG A 88 -19.24 -1.34 -18.16
N GLU A 89 -19.49 -2.32 -18.98
CA GLU A 89 -18.55 -2.85 -19.94
C GLU A 89 -18.16 -1.80 -21.00
N ASP A 90 -19.11 -1.00 -21.48
CA ASP A 90 -18.88 0.05 -22.48
C ASP A 90 -17.96 1.16 -21.93
N LEU A 91 -18.13 1.54 -20.67
CA LEU A 91 -17.26 2.50 -19.98
C LEU A 91 -15.86 1.91 -19.76
N TYR A 92 -15.77 0.65 -19.37
CA TYR A 92 -14.49 -0.05 -19.19
C TYR A 92 -13.64 0.04 -20.46
N TYR A 93 -14.16 -0.38 -21.61
CA TYR A 93 -13.40 -0.31 -22.87
C TYR A 93 -13.04 1.12 -23.29
N ARG A 94 -13.82 2.10 -22.89
CA ARG A 94 -13.53 3.51 -23.22
C ARG A 94 -12.44 4.11 -22.33
N LEU A 95 -12.31 3.65 -21.10
CA LEU A 95 -11.28 4.08 -20.13
C LEU A 95 -9.97 3.29 -20.28
N ASN A 96 -10.06 1.99 -20.52
CA ASN A 96 -8.91 1.08 -20.55
C ASN A 96 -8.19 1.06 -21.92
N VAL A 97 -7.88 2.26 -22.45
CA VAL A 97 -7.16 2.40 -23.73
C VAL A 97 -5.65 2.24 -23.53
N VAL A 98 -5.10 2.85 -22.48
CA VAL A 98 -3.67 2.75 -22.12
C VAL A 98 -3.58 2.43 -20.63
N PRO A 99 -3.59 1.14 -20.25
CA PRO A 99 -3.48 0.75 -18.86
C PRO A 99 -2.05 0.95 -18.35
N ILE A 100 -1.93 1.53 -17.16
CA ILE A 100 -0.68 1.67 -16.42
C ILE A 100 -0.84 0.94 -15.09
N HIS A 101 -0.10 -0.13 -14.92
CA HIS A 101 -0.09 -0.87 -13.66
C HIS A 101 0.98 -0.29 -12.72
N LEU A 102 0.57 0.13 -11.53
CA LEU A 102 1.47 0.59 -10.48
C LEU A 102 1.72 -0.57 -9.51
N PRO A 103 2.93 -1.13 -9.44
CA PRO A 103 3.22 -2.22 -8.53
C PRO A 103 3.12 -1.74 -7.07
N PRO A 104 2.64 -2.58 -6.14
CA PRO A 104 2.64 -2.27 -4.72
C PRO A 104 4.07 -2.17 -4.17
N LEU A 105 4.23 -1.53 -3.00
CA LEU A 105 5.56 -1.26 -2.43
C LEU A 105 6.36 -2.54 -2.14
N ARG A 106 5.69 -3.64 -1.76
CA ARG A 106 6.32 -4.96 -1.56
C ARG A 106 7.00 -5.55 -2.81
N GLU A 107 6.62 -5.10 -4.01
CA GLU A 107 7.21 -5.53 -5.29
C GLU A 107 8.34 -4.59 -5.76
N ARG A 108 8.51 -3.44 -5.08
CA ARG A 108 9.57 -2.46 -5.34
C ARG A 108 10.28 -2.06 -4.05
N ARG A 109 10.70 -3.06 -3.28
CA ARG A 109 11.34 -2.88 -1.97
C ARG A 109 12.59 -1.99 -2.02
N GLN A 110 13.30 -1.98 -3.15
CA GLN A 110 14.44 -1.11 -3.41
C GLN A 110 14.13 0.40 -3.31
N ASP A 111 12.86 0.80 -3.41
CA ASP A 111 12.45 2.19 -3.27
C ASP A 111 12.29 2.59 -1.78
N ILE A 112 12.19 1.62 -0.86
CA ILE A 112 11.92 1.87 0.56
C ILE A 112 12.98 2.77 1.20
N PRO A 113 14.31 2.54 1.03
CA PRO A 113 15.31 3.43 1.61
C PRO A 113 15.17 4.88 1.13
N LEU A 114 14.98 5.09 -0.17
CA LEU A 114 14.83 6.42 -0.76
C LEU A 114 13.55 7.13 -0.27
N LEU A 115 12.46 6.39 -0.15
CA LEU A 115 11.20 6.90 0.39
C LEU A 115 11.33 7.24 1.88
N LEU A 116 12.05 6.41 2.64
CA LEU A 116 12.33 6.64 4.05
C LEU A 116 13.10 7.95 4.23
N ASP A 117 14.20 8.14 3.53
CA ASP A 117 15.00 9.36 3.60
C ASP A 117 14.17 10.60 3.27
N TYR A 118 13.36 10.53 2.20
CA TYR A 118 12.45 11.60 1.81
C TYR A 118 11.42 11.93 2.90
N PHE A 119 10.79 10.92 3.49
CA PHE A 119 9.80 11.13 4.55
C PHE A 119 10.43 11.60 5.86
N LEU A 120 11.65 11.15 6.19
CA LEU A 120 12.40 11.64 7.34
C LEU A 120 12.71 13.13 7.20
N GLU A 121 13.30 13.55 6.06
CA GLU A 121 13.61 14.96 5.82
C GLU A 121 12.35 15.83 5.94
N ARG A 122 11.26 15.41 5.32
CA ARG A 122 9.98 16.12 5.37
C ARG A 122 9.40 16.19 6.78
N SER A 123 9.38 15.06 7.50
CA SER A 123 8.82 14.98 8.86
C SER A 123 9.65 15.73 9.88
N ASN A 124 10.99 15.69 9.77
CA ASN A 124 11.89 16.48 10.58
C ASN A 124 11.59 17.98 10.48
N LYS A 125 11.43 18.49 9.24
CA LYS A 125 11.10 19.92 9.00
C LYS A 125 9.76 20.30 9.61
N ILE A 126 8.73 19.46 9.49
CA ILE A 126 7.38 19.77 9.98
C ILE A 126 7.32 19.72 11.51
N ASN A 127 8.01 18.76 12.12
CA ASN A 127 7.90 18.48 13.56
C ASN A 127 9.04 19.07 14.40
N ASN A 128 9.96 19.85 13.80
CA ASN A 128 11.19 20.34 14.43
C ASN A 128 11.96 19.21 15.14
N ALA A 129 12.14 18.10 14.44
CA ALA A 129 12.84 16.93 14.91
C ALA A 129 14.20 16.79 14.19
N GLU A 130 15.10 15.99 14.78
CA GLU A 130 16.47 15.75 14.33
C GLU A 130 16.71 14.24 14.30
N ILE A 131 16.02 13.53 13.41
CA ILE A 131 16.25 12.10 13.16
C ILE A 131 17.26 12.00 12.01
N ASP A 132 18.40 11.36 12.29
CA ASP A 132 19.53 11.28 11.35
C ASP A 132 19.42 10.13 10.35
N GLY A 133 18.54 9.16 10.59
CA GLY A 133 18.39 7.99 9.75
C GLY A 133 17.77 6.79 10.47
N CYS A 134 18.09 5.59 9.95
CA CYS A 134 17.59 4.32 10.44
C CYS A 134 18.76 3.35 10.64
N SER A 135 18.74 2.54 11.72
CA SER A 135 19.74 1.49 11.94
C SER A 135 19.60 0.37 10.89
N GLU A 136 20.67 -0.38 10.66
CA GLU A 136 20.66 -1.51 9.70
C GLU A 136 19.59 -2.56 10.07
N MET A 137 19.41 -2.82 11.38
CA MET A 137 18.41 -3.76 11.86
C MET A 137 16.99 -3.27 11.61
N ALA A 138 16.68 -2.01 11.93
CA ALA A 138 15.37 -1.43 11.65
C ALA A 138 15.11 -1.33 10.14
N MET A 139 16.12 -1.00 9.33
CA MET A 139 16.02 -0.98 7.87
C MET A 139 15.69 -2.36 7.31
N SER A 140 16.35 -3.42 7.80
CA SER A 140 16.06 -4.80 7.38
C SER A 140 14.61 -5.18 7.60
N VAL A 141 14.08 -4.88 8.77
CA VAL A 141 12.67 -5.14 9.12
C VAL A 141 11.72 -4.32 8.24
N LEU A 142 12.03 -3.03 8.02
CA LEU A 142 11.24 -2.17 7.14
C LEU A 142 11.23 -2.66 5.69
N MET A 143 12.34 -3.18 5.17
CA MET A 143 12.42 -3.71 3.81
C MET A 143 11.64 -5.02 3.63
N ASN A 144 11.52 -5.82 4.68
CA ASN A 144 10.81 -7.10 4.64
C ASN A 144 9.30 -6.97 4.88
N TYR A 145 8.83 -5.87 5.47
CA TYR A 145 7.41 -5.68 5.74
C TYR A 145 6.57 -5.55 4.46
N GLY A 146 5.38 -6.12 4.46
CA GLY A 146 4.50 -6.24 3.29
C GLY A 146 3.77 -4.97 2.84
N TYR A 147 3.68 -3.94 3.69
CA TYR A 147 3.02 -2.65 3.41
C TYR A 147 1.64 -2.76 2.74
N PRO A 148 0.61 -3.30 3.39
CA PRO A 148 -0.74 -3.36 2.81
C PRO A 148 -1.28 -1.97 2.43
N GLY A 149 -0.92 -0.92 3.16
CA GLY A 149 -1.21 0.48 2.86
C GLY A 149 -0.19 1.18 1.94
N ASN A 150 0.76 0.41 1.37
CA ASN A 150 1.79 0.91 0.45
C ASN A 150 2.57 2.12 0.99
N VAL A 151 2.87 3.08 0.11
CA VAL A 151 3.66 4.29 0.42
C VAL A 151 3.00 5.14 1.51
N ARG A 152 1.66 5.16 1.58
CA ARG A 152 0.94 5.90 2.63
C ARG A 152 1.20 5.30 4.02
N GLU A 153 1.27 3.99 4.12
CA GLU A 153 1.57 3.32 5.38
C GLU A 153 3.00 3.59 5.84
N LEU A 154 3.97 3.51 4.92
CA LEU A 154 5.36 3.88 5.21
C LEU A 154 5.46 5.34 5.66
N GLN A 155 4.83 6.28 4.96
CA GLN A 155 4.80 7.69 5.34
C GLN A 155 4.25 7.87 6.77
N ASN A 156 3.09 7.30 7.07
CA ASN A 156 2.46 7.41 8.39
C ASN A 156 3.31 6.79 9.50
N LEU A 157 3.99 5.68 9.19
CA LEU A 157 4.91 5.04 10.10
C LEU A 157 6.08 5.97 10.48
N ILE A 158 6.75 6.52 9.47
CA ILE A 158 7.89 7.42 9.68
C ILE A 158 7.44 8.69 10.42
N GLU A 159 6.32 9.29 10.04
CA GLU A 159 5.78 10.46 10.72
C GLU A 159 5.52 10.18 12.20
N ARG A 160 4.92 9.02 12.52
CA ARG A 160 4.70 8.58 13.90
C ARG A 160 6.01 8.44 14.67
N VAL A 161 7.02 7.76 14.10
CA VAL A 161 8.31 7.57 14.76
C VAL A 161 9.00 8.90 15.02
N VAL A 162 9.03 9.81 14.04
CA VAL A 162 9.64 11.13 14.18
C VAL A 162 8.96 11.96 15.27
N VAL A 163 7.63 11.92 15.37
CA VAL A 163 6.88 12.64 16.42
C VAL A 163 7.20 12.11 17.81
N LEU A 164 7.39 10.80 17.96
CA LEU A 164 7.63 10.16 19.26
C LEU A 164 9.09 10.29 19.70
N LYS A 165 10.05 10.02 18.80
CA LYS A 165 11.49 9.94 19.12
C LYS A 165 12.16 11.30 19.15
N LYS A 166 11.84 12.18 18.22
CA LYS A 166 12.37 13.56 18.09
C LYS A 166 13.83 13.70 17.68
N LYS A 167 14.76 12.83 18.11
CA LYS A 167 16.20 12.93 17.86
C LYS A 167 16.88 11.57 17.71
N GLY A 168 18.00 11.54 16.98
CA GLY A 168 18.86 10.36 16.83
C GLY A 168 18.47 9.45 15.68
N ILE A 169 18.77 8.17 15.78
CA ILE A 169 18.57 7.15 14.73
C ILE A 169 17.34 6.29 15.07
N ILE A 170 16.51 6.00 14.08
CA ILE A 170 15.39 5.04 14.23
C ILE A 170 15.97 3.65 14.47
N ASP A 171 15.60 3.03 15.58
CA ASP A 171 16.00 1.67 15.90
C ASP A 171 14.77 0.74 15.97
N LEU A 172 15.03 -0.54 16.16
CA LEU A 172 14.00 -1.57 16.22
C LEU A 172 12.87 -1.23 17.20
N GLU A 173 13.23 -0.80 18.41
CA GLU A 173 12.30 -0.45 19.49
C GLU A 173 11.38 0.74 19.17
N ASP A 174 11.74 1.57 18.18
CA ASP A 174 10.92 2.69 17.73
C ASP A 174 9.81 2.24 16.75
N LEU A 175 9.93 1.04 16.19
CA LEU A 175 8.97 0.51 15.24
C LEU A 175 7.78 -0.14 15.97
N PRO A 176 6.55 -0.07 15.43
CA PRO A 176 5.38 -0.73 16.02
C PRO A 176 5.50 -2.26 16.02
N ASP A 177 5.01 -2.91 17.08
CA ASP A 177 5.02 -4.37 17.25
C ASP A 177 4.46 -5.13 16.05
N LYS A 178 3.45 -4.58 15.36
CA LYS A 178 2.84 -5.21 14.18
C LYS A 178 3.84 -5.47 13.06
N ILE A 179 4.90 -4.68 12.95
CA ILE A 179 5.93 -4.81 11.91
C ILE A 179 6.84 -5.98 12.23
N TYR A 180 7.18 -6.18 13.50
CA TYR A 180 7.92 -7.34 13.98
C TYR A 180 7.14 -8.63 13.87
N LEU A 181 5.87 -8.61 14.29
CA LEU A 181 5.03 -9.80 14.28
C LEU A 181 4.75 -10.30 12.87
N ALA A 182 4.68 -9.39 11.90
CA ALA A 182 4.53 -9.75 10.48
C ALA A 182 5.75 -10.50 9.96
N GLU A 183 6.97 -10.09 10.32
CA GLU A 183 8.20 -10.79 9.92
C GLU A 183 8.28 -12.19 10.53
N GLN A 184 7.91 -12.34 11.80
CA GLN A 184 7.86 -13.67 12.45
C GLN A 184 6.80 -14.59 11.83
N GLN A 185 5.65 -14.04 11.41
CA GLN A 185 4.61 -14.83 10.75
C GLN A 185 5.00 -15.26 9.33
N GLU A 186 5.67 -14.41 8.56
CA GLU A 186 6.17 -14.78 7.23
C GLU A 186 7.28 -15.83 7.33
N GLN A 187 8.19 -15.71 8.29
CA GLN A 187 9.21 -16.73 8.55
C GLN A 187 8.60 -18.07 8.96
N SER A 188 7.62 -18.06 9.87
CA SER A 188 6.95 -19.29 10.30
C SER A 188 6.11 -19.94 9.18
N HIS A 189 5.50 -19.14 8.30
CA HIS A 189 4.73 -19.67 7.16
C HIS A 189 5.65 -20.28 6.09
N PHE A 190 6.77 -19.63 5.79
CA PHE A 190 7.77 -20.15 4.86
C PHE A 190 8.47 -21.43 5.39
N GLU A 191 8.58 -21.56 6.70
CA GLU A 191 9.08 -22.79 7.32
C GLU A 191 8.09 -23.95 7.21
N ILE A 192 6.81 -23.72 7.41
CA ILE A 192 5.76 -24.77 7.29
C ILE A 192 5.72 -25.37 5.87
N GLU A 193 5.96 -24.57 4.83
CA GLU A 193 6.02 -25.07 3.45
C GLU A 193 7.18 -26.04 3.17
N LYS A 194 8.24 -26.02 4.00
CA LYS A 194 9.38 -26.95 3.88
C LYS A 194 9.09 -28.38 4.34
N GLY A 195 7.94 -28.60 4.94
CA GLY A 195 7.53 -29.90 5.47
C GLY A 195 8.08 -30.18 6.88
N TYR A 196 7.32 -31.00 7.62
CA TYR A 196 7.59 -31.30 9.04
C TYR A 196 9.00 -31.81 9.30
N ASP A 197 9.49 -32.78 8.52
CA ASP A 197 10.80 -33.38 8.72
C ASP A 197 11.97 -32.39 8.56
N THR A 198 11.83 -31.46 7.61
CA THR A 198 12.83 -30.42 7.38
C THR A 198 12.87 -29.39 8.51
N LEU A 199 11.70 -29.04 9.05
CA LEU A 199 11.57 -28.14 10.20
C LEU A 199 12.18 -28.73 11.46
N VAL A 200 11.88 -29.99 11.75
CA VAL A 200 12.43 -30.70 12.91
C VAL A 200 13.95 -30.80 12.79
N SER A 201 14.46 -31.17 11.63
CA SER A 201 15.92 -31.26 11.38
C SER A 201 16.64 -29.92 11.56
N ASN A 202 16.05 -28.82 11.05
CA ASN A 202 16.65 -27.50 11.23
C ASN A 202 16.63 -27.05 12.68
N PHE A 203 15.52 -27.25 13.38
CA PHE A 203 15.40 -26.92 14.81
C PHE A 203 16.38 -27.72 15.68
N GLU A 204 16.52 -29.02 15.43
CA GLU A 204 17.51 -29.88 16.09
C GLU A 204 18.93 -29.39 15.85
N LYS A 205 19.25 -29.04 14.62
CA LYS A 205 20.57 -28.51 14.23
C LYS A 205 20.88 -27.18 14.94
N ASP A 206 19.93 -26.26 15.00
CA ASP A 206 20.10 -24.98 15.67
C ASP A 206 20.30 -25.14 17.19
N LEU A 207 19.54 -26.01 17.84
CA LEU A 207 19.73 -26.34 19.25
C LEU A 207 21.11 -26.93 19.53
N ILE A 208 21.58 -27.84 18.67
CA ILE A 208 22.90 -28.44 18.78
C ILE A 208 24.02 -27.39 18.61
N LEU A 209 23.88 -26.51 17.64
CA LEU A 209 24.84 -25.42 17.39
C LEU A 209 24.89 -24.44 18.57
N GLN A 210 23.76 -24.07 19.12
CA GLN A 210 23.66 -23.19 20.30
C GLN A 210 24.32 -23.84 21.51
N ALA A 211 24.03 -25.09 21.81
CA ALA A 211 24.65 -25.81 22.90
C ALA A 211 26.18 -25.98 22.73
N LEU A 212 26.66 -26.15 21.51
CA LEU A 212 28.09 -26.19 21.21
C LEU A 212 28.76 -24.84 21.43
N GLN A 213 28.10 -23.74 21.05
CA GLN A 213 28.60 -22.39 21.28
C GLN A 213 28.71 -22.09 22.76
N GLU A 214 27.67 -22.38 23.58
CA GLU A 214 27.68 -22.19 25.03
C GLU A 214 28.74 -23.04 25.75
N THR A 215 29.09 -24.19 25.19
CA THR A 215 30.07 -25.10 25.77
C THR A 215 31.47 -25.02 25.14
N ASN A 216 31.75 -23.94 24.37
CA ASN A 216 33.03 -23.73 23.69
C ASN A 216 33.47 -24.94 22.82
N GLY A 217 32.53 -25.59 22.14
CA GLY A 217 32.78 -26.70 21.22
C GLY A 217 32.97 -28.07 21.92
N VAL A 218 32.79 -28.15 23.25
CA VAL A 218 32.97 -29.42 23.99
C VAL A 218 31.75 -30.31 23.86
N LYS A 219 31.74 -31.23 22.89
CA LYS A 219 30.61 -32.13 22.54
C LYS A 219 29.99 -32.89 23.74
N SER A 220 30.80 -33.33 24.72
CA SER A 220 30.30 -34.03 25.91
C SER A 220 29.49 -33.14 26.84
N LYS A 221 29.87 -31.85 26.93
CA LYS A 221 29.10 -30.85 27.72
C LYS A 221 27.85 -30.41 26.97
N ALA A 222 27.93 -30.22 25.67
CA ALA A 222 26.76 -29.90 24.86
C ALA A 222 25.70 -31.01 24.92
N ALA A 223 26.09 -32.27 24.87
CA ALA A 223 25.18 -33.41 25.05
C ALA A 223 24.50 -33.40 26.46
N GLN A 224 25.24 -33.04 27.50
CA GLN A 224 24.68 -32.88 28.83
C GLN A 224 23.65 -31.74 28.92
N VAL A 225 23.95 -30.59 28.34
CA VAL A 225 23.03 -29.42 28.31
C VAL A 225 21.73 -29.78 27.60
N LEU A 226 21.80 -30.52 26.51
CA LEU A 226 20.65 -30.98 25.74
C LEU A 226 19.96 -32.23 26.30
N SER A 227 20.47 -32.81 27.41
CA SER A 227 19.97 -34.07 27.97
C SER A 227 20.00 -35.23 26.99
N LEU A 228 20.96 -35.24 26.05
CA LEU A 228 21.17 -36.25 25.05
C LEU A 228 22.35 -37.14 25.35
N ASN A 229 22.34 -38.39 24.82
CA ASN A 229 23.51 -39.25 24.86
C ASN A 229 24.58 -38.71 23.89
N ARG A 230 25.87 -38.82 24.24
CA ARG A 230 26.98 -38.36 23.40
C ARG A 230 26.97 -38.97 21.98
N THR A 231 26.52 -40.22 21.84
CA THR A 231 26.40 -40.93 20.57
C THR A 231 25.37 -40.31 19.68
N THR A 232 24.22 -39.92 20.21
CA THR A 232 23.11 -39.26 19.43
C THR A 232 23.48 -37.86 18.95
N LEU A 233 24.45 -37.19 19.57
CA LEU A 233 24.91 -35.86 19.16
C LEU A 233 26.00 -35.94 18.06
N ILE A 234 26.57 -37.14 17.80
CA ILE A 234 27.65 -37.36 16.83
C ILE A 234 27.11 -37.95 15.51
N GLU A 235 25.95 -38.64 15.57
CA GLU A 235 25.19 -39.07 14.41
C GLU A 235 24.47 -37.92 13.74
#